data_e19dd3ae08d4533e75df2ac0b3e935fd
#
_entry.id   e19dd3ae08d4533e75df2ac0b3e935fd
#
_cell.length_a   1.000
_cell.length_b   1.000
_cell.length_c   1.000
_cell.angle_alpha   90.00
_cell.angle_beta   90.00
_cell.angle_gamma   90.00
#
_symmetry.space_group_name_H-M   'P 1'
#
loop_
_entity.id
_entity.type
_entity.pdbx_description
1 polymer ?
#
loop_
_entity_poly.entity_id
_entity_poly.type
_entity_poly.pdbx_seq_one_letter_code
_entity_poly.pdbx_strand_id
1 'polypeptide(L)'
;MCLKPKLDYESDDFQWLEEKIKEKQRGGNPLTDKEKERIRLELDIIKKTNTAKVFLLYDDIMSHLKEVGAVFHGMMHCSYVCYLLGLTKVNPLHYGLPFERYYNEKRRVLPLLNIVVPKGEKESALRILRETYALTKICPIIDGENRYAFSNELDELTEEDCYRQKLYAFVLEEAEIKVYRLFTDEEIYQKALEYFSRRNISLGRRYQSDKQVEKIFSETDGRYIYQEQFFEICERILGVSNKRADEFRRALAFRKREDRDAIKQFFCWKLDEEGAGLFDYIYFGHIYVVSKAYILGLLFLDLE
;
A
#
# COMPACT_ATOMS: atom_id res chain seq x y z
N MET A 1 25.28 19.26 8.46
CA MET A 1 24.25 20.13 7.90
C MET A 1 22.93 19.37 8.02
N CYS A 2 22.17 19.59 9.12
CA CYS A 2 20.91 18.90 9.34
C CYS A 2 19.95 19.31 8.21
N LEU A 3 19.67 18.38 7.32
CA LEU A 3 18.53 18.51 6.43
C LEU A 3 17.29 18.41 7.30
N LYS A 4 16.63 19.55 7.56
CA LYS A 4 15.19 19.50 7.85
C LYS A 4 14.59 18.52 6.85
N PRO A 5 13.62 17.64 7.20
CA PRO A 5 12.65 17.30 6.21
C PRO A 5 12.10 18.66 5.80
N LYS A 6 12.62 19.21 4.70
CA LYS A 6 12.09 20.42 4.13
C LYS A 6 10.70 20.01 3.68
N LEU A 7 9.73 20.17 4.57
CA LEU A 7 8.31 20.00 4.27
C LEU A 7 7.86 21.06 3.24
N ASP A 8 8.70 22.08 3.01
CA ASP A 8 8.61 23.08 1.97
C ASP A 8 9.66 22.82 0.90
N TYR A 9 9.44 21.81 0.06
CA TYR A 9 10.23 21.57 -1.13
C TYR A 9 9.80 22.51 -2.25
N GLU A 10 10.81 23.08 -2.93
CA GLU A 10 10.63 23.92 -4.11
C GLU A 10 10.32 23.07 -5.36
N SER A 11 10.08 23.73 -6.49
CA SER A 11 9.57 23.17 -7.75
C SER A 11 10.34 21.99 -8.37
N ASP A 12 11.48 21.57 -7.82
CA ASP A 12 12.38 20.59 -8.40
C ASP A 12 12.27 19.16 -7.84
N ASP A 13 11.40 18.91 -6.85
CA ASP A 13 11.29 17.60 -6.21
C ASP A 13 10.94 16.45 -7.17
N PHE A 14 10.08 16.74 -8.13
CA PHE A 14 9.68 15.74 -9.10
C PHE A 14 10.85 15.37 -10.03
N GLN A 15 11.61 16.36 -10.49
CA GLN A 15 12.80 16.12 -11.31
C GLN A 15 13.85 15.32 -10.52
N TRP A 16 14.04 15.65 -9.26
CA TRP A 16 14.99 14.95 -8.39
C TRP A 16 14.57 13.49 -8.17
N LEU A 17 13.28 13.22 -7.97
CA LEU A 17 12.76 11.86 -7.90
C LEU A 17 13.01 11.08 -9.19
N GLU A 18 12.78 11.70 -10.37
CA GLU A 18 13.07 11.07 -11.66
C GLU A 18 14.56 10.75 -11.83
N GLU A 19 15.44 11.63 -11.40
CA GLU A 19 16.89 11.44 -11.45
C GLU A 19 17.33 10.27 -10.57
N LYS A 20 16.83 10.18 -9.33
CA LYS A 20 17.08 9.05 -8.43
C LYS A 20 16.61 7.72 -9.02
N ILE A 21 15.43 7.68 -9.62
CA ILE A 21 14.94 6.47 -10.30
C ILE A 21 15.87 6.08 -11.45
N LYS A 22 16.31 7.03 -12.27
CA LYS A 22 17.26 6.79 -13.38
C LYS A 22 18.61 6.28 -12.87
N GLU A 23 19.12 6.81 -11.77
CA GLU A 23 20.37 6.34 -11.15
C GLU A 23 20.28 4.88 -10.71
N LYS A 24 19.18 4.52 -10.04
CA LYS A 24 18.94 3.13 -9.60
C LYS A 24 18.81 2.15 -10.77
N GLN A 25 18.33 2.61 -11.93
CA GLN A 25 18.20 1.80 -13.14
C GLN A 25 19.54 1.57 -13.88
N ARG A 26 20.53 2.48 -13.77
CA ARG A 26 21.80 2.43 -14.52
C ARG A 26 22.64 1.17 -14.23
N GLY A 27 22.43 0.51 -13.12
CA GLY A 27 23.13 -0.74 -12.74
C GLY A 27 22.35 -2.03 -13.05
N GLY A 28 21.15 -1.94 -13.67
CA GLY A 28 20.25 -3.07 -13.89
C GLY A 28 20.04 -3.46 -15.35
N ASN A 29 19.28 -4.52 -15.57
CA ASN A 29 18.84 -4.91 -16.90
C ASN A 29 17.93 -3.85 -17.54
N PRO A 30 17.87 -3.77 -18.88
CA PRO A 30 16.94 -2.89 -19.57
C PRO A 30 15.50 -3.18 -19.14
N LEU A 31 14.75 -2.12 -18.84
CA LEU A 31 13.34 -2.24 -18.45
C LEU A 31 12.49 -2.78 -19.59
N THR A 32 11.60 -3.71 -19.27
CA THR A 32 10.53 -4.18 -20.16
C THR A 32 9.51 -3.07 -20.43
N ASP A 33 8.72 -3.20 -21.48
CA ASP A 33 7.69 -2.19 -21.78
C ASP A 33 6.63 -2.09 -20.68
N LYS A 34 6.27 -3.21 -20.04
CA LYS A 34 5.37 -3.24 -18.87
C LYS A 34 5.92 -2.45 -17.68
N GLU A 35 7.22 -2.55 -17.42
CA GLU A 35 7.87 -1.78 -16.34
C GLU A 35 7.93 -0.29 -16.68
N LYS A 36 8.24 0.07 -17.92
CA LYS A 36 8.22 1.48 -18.36
C LYS A 36 6.83 2.09 -18.28
N GLU A 37 5.80 1.35 -18.68
CA GLU A 37 4.41 1.79 -18.59
C GLU A 37 4.00 2.01 -17.13
N ARG A 38 4.38 1.08 -16.24
CA ARG A 38 4.11 1.21 -14.81
C ARG A 38 4.81 2.42 -14.18
N ILE A 39 6.06 2.67 -14.50
CA ILE A 39 6.79 3.85 -14.04
C ILE A 39 6.09 5.13 -14.50
N ARG A 40 5.70 5.20 -15.79
CA ARG A 40 4.98 6.37 -16.32
C ARG A 40 3.67 6.63 -15.59
N LEU A 41 2.87 5.58 -15.34
CA LEU A 41 1.62 5.67 -14.60
C LEU A 41 1.84 6.21 -13.18
N GLU A 42 2.80 5.66 -12.46
CA GLU A 42 3.08 6.08 -11.08
C GLU A 42 3.61 7.52 -11.02
N LEU A 43 4.56 7.87 -11.88
CA LEU A 43 5.12 9.22 -11.95
C LEU A 43 4.08 10.26 -12.37
N ASP A 44 3.15 9.93 -13.28
CA ASP A 44 2.05 10.82 -13.65
C ASP A 44 1.14 11.13 -12.44
N ILE A 45 0.78 10.10 -11.66
CA ILE A 45 -0.03 10.28 -10.44
C ILE A 45 0.75 11.08 -9.39
N ILE A 46 2.03 10.76 -9.16
CA ILE A 46 2.90 11.46 -8.20
C ILE A 46 3.02 12.95 -8.57
N LYS A 47 3.20 13.25 -9.85
CA LYS A 47 3.28 14.63 -10.37
C LYS A 47 1.96 15.38 -10.17
N LYS A 48 0.83 14.80 -10.60
CA LYS A 48 -0.50 15.41 -10.49
C LYS A 48 -0.90 15.68 -9.04
N THR A 49 -0.43 14.88 -8.11
CA THR A 49 -0.75 15.01 -6.68
C THR A 49 0.28 15.81 -5.89
N ASN A 50 1.38 16.23 -6.55
CA ASN A 50 2.51 16.93 -5.91
C ASN A 50 3.07 16.17 -4.70
N THR A 51 3.27 14.85 -4.83
CA THR A 51 3.72 13.99 -3.73
C THR A 51 5.14 13.45 -3.90
N ALA A 52 5.91 13.92 -4.87
CA ALA A 52 7.31 13.50 -5.08
C ALA A 52 8.15 13.61 -3.81
N LYS A 53 7.97 14.71 -3.06
CA LYS A 53 8.62 14.93 -1.77
C LYS A 53 8.40 13.82 -0.74
N VAL A 54 7.26 13.14 -0.78
CA VAL A 54 6.95 12.03 0.13
C VAL A 54 7.85 10.84 -0.16
N PHE A 55 8.03 10.49 -1.43
CA PHE A 55 8.91 9.40 -1.85
C PHE A 55 10.38 9.70 -1.57
N LEU A 56 10.80 10.97 -1.75
CA LEU A 56 12.14 11.42 -1.39
C LEU A 56 12.38 11.36 0.12
N LEU A 57 11.39 11.77 0.94
CA LEU A 57 11.46 11.65 2.40
C LEU A 57 11.58 10.19 2.83
N TYR A 58 10.85 9.27 2.18
CA TYR A 58 10.92 7.85 2.50
C TYR A 58 12.29 7.26 2.16
N ASP A 59 12.89 7.65 1.04
CA ASP A 59 14.24 7.25 0.67
C ASP A 59 15.29 7.78 1.68
N ASP A 60 15.12 9.02 2.12
CA ASP A 60 15.97 9.65 3.13
C ASP A 60 15.85 8.94 4.50
N ILE A 61 14.64 8.73 5.00
CA ILE A 61 14.38 8.00 6.25
C ILE A 61 15.02 6.60 6.19
N MET A 62 14.81 5.86 5.10
CA MET A 62 15.37 4.52 4.97
C MET A 62 16.89 4.53 4.98
N SER A 63 17.53 5.53 4.35
CA SER A 63 18.98 5.65 4.34
C SER A 63 19.57 5.79 5.74
N HIS A 64 18.90 6.52 6.63
CA HIS A 64 19.32 6.71 8.03
C HIS A 64 19.00 5.50 8.92
N LEU A 65 17.91 4.79 8.64
CA LEU A 65 17.51 3.61 9.42
C LEU A 65 18.11 2.30 8.95
N LYS A 66 18.92 2.32 7.89
CA LYS A 66 19.54 1.11 7.33
C LYS A 66 20.40 0.36 8.34
N GLU A 67 21.14 1.08 9.19
CA GLU A 67 22.06 0.48 10.17
C GLU A 67 21.33 -0.29 11.28
N VAL A 68 20.12 0.12 11.63
CA VAL A 68 19.27 -0.58 12.59
C VAL A 68 18.44 -1.70 11.94
N GLY A 69 18.66 -1.99 10.65
CA GLY A 69 17.99 -3.09 9.96
C GLY A 69 16.52 -2.85 9.65
N ALA A 70 16.08 -1.59 9.59
CA ALA A 70 14.69 -1.24 9.29
C ALA A 70 14.25 -1.72 7.90
N VAL A 71 12.98 -2.08 7.80
CA VAL A 71 12.29 -2.39 6.55
C VAL A 71 10.96 -1.67 6.47
N PHE A 72 10.51 -1.37 5.27
CA PHE A 72 9.18 -0.81 5.07
C PHE A 72 8.16 -1.91 4.76
N HIS A 73 6.95 -1.71 5.24
CA HIS A 73 5.87 -2.67 5.15
C HIS A 73 4.57 -2.04 4.64
N GLY A 74 3.61 -2.87 4.28
CA GLY A 74 2.24 -2.46 3.97
C GLY A 74 2.01 -2.08 2.50
N MET A 75 1.14 -1.08 2.28
CA MET A 75 0.64 -0.77 0.94
C MET A 75 1.69 -0.23 -0.03
N MET A 76 2.87 0.22 0.45
CA MET A 76 3.93 0.67 -0.45
C MET A 76 4.49 -0.46 -1.33
N HIS A 77 4.24 -1.73 -0.97
CA HIS A 77 4.53 -2.88 -1.85
C HIS A 77 3.77 -2.83 -3.18
N CYS A 78 2.72 -2.01 -3.31
CA CYS A 78 2.02 -1.77 -4.56
C CYS A 78 2.73 -0.75 -5.48
N SER A 79 3.83 -0.11 -5.05
CA SER A 79 4.55 0.90 -5.86
C SER A 79 5.81 0.33 -6.49
N TYR A 80 5.90 0.41 -7.81
CA TYR A 80 7.10 0.05 -8.55
C TYR A 80 8.21 1.10 -8.37
N VAL A 81 7.85 2.38 -8.19
CA VAL A 81 8.78 3.45 -7.81
C VAL A 81 9.43 3.13 -6.46
N CYS A 82 8.65 2.74 -5.44
CA CYS A 82 9.21 2.30 -4.15
C CYS A 82 10.14 1.08 -4.30
N TYR A 83 9.80 0.13 -5.18
CA TYR A 83 10.66 -1.01 -5.49
C TYR A 83 11.98 -0.59 -6.12
N LEU A 84 11.96 0.30 -7.11
CA LEU A 84 13.16 0.82 -7.77
C LEU A 84 14.06 1.63 -6.81
N LEU A 85 13.47 2.43 -5.94
CA LEU A 85 14.20 3.16 -4.89
C LEU A 85 14.81 2.22 -3.83
N GLY A 86 14.40 0.95 -3.79
CA GLY A 86 14.85 -0.01 -2.79
C GLY A 86 14.13 0.09 -1.44
N LEU A 87 13.03 0.84 -1.40
CA LEU A 87 12.18 1.01 -0.21
C LEU A 87 11.38 -0.24 0.12
N THR A 88 11.14 -1.09 -0.86
CA THR A 88 10.53 -2.41 -0.70
C THR A 88 11.27 -3.45 -1.53
N LYS A 89 11.24 -4.70 -1.08
CA LYS A 89 11.76 -5.85 -1.83
C LYS A 89 10.71 -6.50 -2.73
N VAL A 90 9.43 -6.15 -2.53
CA VAL A 90 8.31 -6.70 -3.29
C VAL A 90 8.21 -6.01 -4.65
N ASN A 91 8.40 -6.78 -5.73
CA ASN A 91 8.11 -6.29 -7.09
C ASN A 91 6.60 -6.36 -7.34
N PRO A 92 5.88 -5.23 -7.41
CA PRO A 92 4.43 -5.22 -7.58
C PRO A 92 3.95 -5.83 -8.89
N LEU A 93 4.77 -5.79 -9.94
CA LEU A 93 4.42 -6.36 -11.25
C LEU A 93 4.43 -7.88 -11.25
N HIS A 94 5.30 -8.48 -10.41
CA HIS A 94 5.36 -9.93 -10.25
C HIS A 94 4.10 -10.49 -9.57
N TYR A 95 3.55 -9.75 -8.60
CA TYR A 95 2.41 -10.17 -7.79
C TYR A 95 1.07 -9.54 -8.20
N GLY A 96 1.01 -8.83 -9.31
CA GLY A 96 -0.22 -8.21 -9.79
C GLY A 96 -0.79 -7.11 -8.88
N LEU A 97 0.08 -6.36 -8.17
CA LEU A 97 -0.35 -5.33 -7.22
C LEU A 97 -0.59 -4.00 -7.94
N PRO A 98 -1.83 -3.44 -7.93
CA PRO A 98 -2.12 -2.16 -8.56
C PRO A 98 -1.61 -0.98 -7.71
N PHE A 99 -0.99 0.03 -8.35
CA PHE A 99 -0.49 1.23 -7.67
C PHE A 99 -1.62 2.02 -7.00
N GLU A 100 -2.77 2.07 -7.64
CA GLU A 100 -3.93 2.82 -7.16
C GLU A 100 -4.45 2.32 -5.82
N ARG A 101 -4.12 1.07 -5.44
CA ARG A 101 -4.39 0.55 -4.10
C ARG A 101 -3.54 1.25 -3.04
N TYR A 102 -2.30 1.62 -3.36
CA TYR A 102 -1.42 2.40 -2.51
C TYR A 102 -1.78 3.88 -2.57
N TYR A 103 -1.77 4.48 -3.78
CA TYR A 103 -2.02 5.90 -3.96
C TYR A 103 -2.70 6.20 -5.30
N ASN A 104 -3.55 7.23 -5.31
CA ASN A 104 -4.20 7.73 -6.52
C ASN A 104 -4.64 9.19 -6.32
N GLU A 105 -5.00 9.88 -7.41
CA GLU A 105 -5.37 11.30 -7.44
C GLU A 105 -6.58 11.66 -6.54
N LYS A 106 -7.42 10.70 -6.19
CA LYS A 106 -8.61 10.90 -5.35
C LYS A 106 -8.32 10.75 -3.85
N ARG A 107 -7.11 10.32 -3.49
CA ARG A 107 -6.72 10.21 -2.08
C ARG A 107 -6.40 11.58 -1.52
N ARG A 108 -7.09 11.94 -0.44
CA ARG A 108 -6.87 13.21 0.28
C ARG A 108 -5.79 13.11 1.36
N VAL A 109 -5.39 11.89 1.70
CA VAL A 109 -4.44 11.60 2.78
C VAL A 109 -3.12 11.18 2.16
N LEU A 110 -2.02 11.69 2.70
CA LEU A 110 -0.68 11.27 2.32
C LEU A 110 -0.52 9.76 2.56
N PRO A 111 0.27 9.06 1.73
CA PRO A 111 0.61 7.67 1.98
C PRO A 111 1.24 7.50 3.37
N LEU A 112 0.71 6.57 4.16
CA LEU A 112 1.26 6.24 5.47
C LEU A 112 2.53 5.39 5.29
N LEU A 113 3.59 5.76 6.00
CA LEU A 113 4.83 5.00 6.06
C LEU A 113 4.78 4.02 7.24
N ASN A 114 4.86 2.73 6.96
CA ASN A 114 5.00 1.70 8.00
C ASN A 114 6.45 1.23 8.04
N ILE A 115 7.14 1.55 9.14
CA ILE A 115 8.51 1.17 9.42
C ILE A 115 8.49 0.01 10.40
N VAL A 116 9.20 -1.05 10.10
CA VAL A 116 9.41 -2.18 11.01
C VAL A 116 10.90 -2.32 11.26
N VAL A 117 11.27 -2.43 12.54
CA VAL A 117 12.63 -2.64 12.98
C VAL A 117 12.76 -3.97 13.73
N PRO A 118 13.95 -4.56 13.82
CA PRO A 118 14.19 -5.73 14.66
C PRO A 118 13.79 -5.47 16.11
N LYS A 119 13.39 -6.53 16.82
CA LYS A 119 13.03 -6.46 18.25
C LYS A 119 14.20 -5.85 19.06
N GLY A 120 13.90 -4.85 19.87
CA GLY A 120 14.83 -4.07 20.67
C GLY A 120 15.44 -2.85 19.99
N GLU A 121 15.15 -2.59 18.72
CA GLU A 121 15.74 -1.46 17.96
C GLU A 121 14.84 -0.23 17.83
N LYS A 122 13.64 -0.24 18.41
CA LYS A 122 12.68 0.86 18.29
C LYS A 122 13.22 2.17 18.84
N GLU A 123 13.79 2.14 20.04
CA GLU A 123 14.35 3.34 20.64
C GLU A 123 15.61 3.84 19.90
N SER A 124 16.42 2.94 19.37
CA SER A 124 17.55 3.28 18.51
C SER A 124 17.07 3.99 17.23
N ALA A 125 16.03 3.48 16.58
CA ALA A 125 15.43 4.09 15.40
C ALA A 125 14.85 5.48 15.71
N LEU A 126 14.08 5.63 16.79
CA LEU A 126 13.54 6.92 17.23
C LEU A 126 14.63 7.94 17.53
N ARG A 127 15.73 7.51 18.18
CA ARG A 127 16.88 8.37 18.45
C ARG A 127 17.53 8.85 17.15
N ILE A 128 17.80 7.94 16.20
CA ILE A 128 18.38 8.29 14.89
C ILE A 128 17.48 9.31 14.18
N LEU A 129 16.17 9.07 14.13
CA LEU A 129 15.24 10.00 13.49
C LEU A 129 15.20 11.37 14.17
N ARG A 130 15.21 11.42 15.52
CA ARG A 130 15.27 12.68 16.29
C ARG A 130 16.56 13.46 16.06
N GLU A 131 17.70 12.77 16.03
CA GLU A 131 19.01 13.38 15.76
C GLU A 131 19.12 13.88 14.31
N THR A 132 18.66 13.07 13.33
CA THR A 132 18.68 13.43 11.92
C THR A 132 17.79 14.63 11.62
N TYR A 133 16.60 14.64 12.20
CA TYR A 133 15.59 15.69 11.99
C TYR A 133 15.50 16.64 13.19
N ALA A 134 16.63 17.02 13.75
CA ALA A 134 16.73 17.77 15.01
C ALA A 134 15.93 19.08 15.07
N LEU A 135 15.57 19.64 13.91
CA LEU A 135 14.73 20.84 13.81
C LEU A 135 13.24 20.53 13.66
N THR A 136 12.90 19.24 13.63
CA THR A 136 11.51 18.77 13.54
C THR A 136 11.27 17.78 14.66
N LYS A 137 10.24 18.02 15.47
CA LYS A 137 9.88 17.09 16.55
C LYS A 137 9.26 15.83 15.96
N ILE A 138 9.58 14.69 16.55
CA ILE A 138 8.88 13.44 16.30
C ILE A 138 7.94 13.23 17.47
N CYS A 139 6.66 13.52 17.21
CA CYS A 139 5.61 13.51 18.22
C CYS A 139 4.82 12.22 18.15
N PRO A 140 4.52 11.56 19.29
CA PRO A 140 3.58 10.46 19.32
C PRO A 140 2.17 10.95 18.97
N ILE A 141 1.40 10.10 18.29
CA ILE A 141 -0.03 10.32 18.08
C ILE A 141 -0.77 9.58 19.20
N ILE A 142 -1.45 10.33 20.06
CA ILE A 142 -2.02 9.84 21.34
C ILE A 142 -3.07 8.74 21.12
N ASP A 143 -3.85 8.85 20.07
CA ASP A 143 -4.92 7.91 19.69
C ASP A 143 -4.48 6.82 18.71
N GLY A 144 -3.17 6.71 18.47
CA GLY A 144 -2.56 5.75 17.56
C GLY A 144 -1.42 4.95 18.17
N GLU A 145 -1.60 3.64 18.34
CA GLU A 145 -0.53 2.78 18.82
C GLU A 145 0.66 2.78 17.84
N ASN A 146 1.88 2.93 18.37
CA ASN A 146 3.12 2.98 17.57
C ASN A 146 3.11 4.01 16.43
N ARG A 147 2.27 5.04 16.50
CA ARG A 147 2.14 6.09 15.49
C ARG A 147 2.85 7.36 15.90
N TYR A 148 3.53 7.97 14.94
CA TYR A 148 4.31 9.18 15.11
C TYR A 148 4.08 10.13 13.95
N ALA A 149 4.27 11.42 14.18
CA ALA A 149 4.26 12.41 13.11
C ALA A 149 5.44 13.37 13.25
N PHE A 150 5.90 13.89 12.11
CA PHE A 150 6.85 15.00 12.08
C PHE A 150 6.11 16.31 12.28
N SER A 151 6.45 17.06 13.34
CA SER A 151 5.86 18.37 13.65
C SER A 151 6.95 19.38 14.01
N ASN A 152 6.70 20.65 13.74
CA ASN A 152 7.60 21.74 14.11
C ASN A 152 7.18 22.41 15.42
N GLU A 153 5.94 22.25 15.86
CA GLU A 153 5.34 23.12 16.88
C GLU A 153 4.75 22.38 18.09
N LEU A 154 4.33 21.13 17.96
CA LEU A 154 3.59 20.40 19.00
C LEU A 154 4.38 19.21 19.52
N ASP A 155 4.22 18.92 20.82
CA ASP A 155 4.85 17.76 21.49
C ASP A 155 3.92 16.53 21.47
N GLU A 156 2.62 16.74 21.37
CA GLU A 156 1.59 15.71 21.31
C GLU A 156 0.57 16.06 20.21
N LEU A 157 0.12 15.05 19.46
CA LEU A 157 -0.76 15.19 18.32
C LEU A 157 -1.88 14.16 18.37
N THR A 158 -3.04 14.50 17.81
CA THR A 158 -4.12 13.56 17.51
C THR A 158 -4.09 13.17 16.02
N GLU A 159 -4.79 12.09 15.64
CA GLU A 159 -4.96 11.76 14.23
C GLU A 159 -5.65 12.90 13.45
N GLU A 160 -6.60 13.61 14.09
CA GLU A 160 -7.28 14.76 13.51
C GLU A 160 -6.32 15.92 13.25
N ASP A 161 -5.36 16.17 14.16
CA ASP A 161 -4.34 17.20 13.97
C ASP A 161 -3.44 16.86 12.79
N CYS A 162 -2.99 15.62 12.67
CA CYS A 162 -2.20 15.16 11.54
C CYS A 162 -2.94 15.37 10.22
N TYR A 163 -4.23 15.05 10.17
CA TYR A 163 -5.05 15.24 8.98
C TYR A 163 -5.25 16.72 8.65
N ARG A 164 -5.59 17.55 9.64
CA ARG A 164 -5.86 18.98 9.49
C ARG A 164 -4.61 19.76 9.07
N GLN A 165 -3.49 19.47 9.71
CA GLN A 165 -2.22 20.15 9.44
C GLN A 165 -1.43 19.51 8.29
N LYS A 166 -1.89 18.41 7.69
CA LYS A 166 -1.22 17.64 6.63
C LYS A 166 0.19 17.20 7.02
N LEU A 167 0.36 16.79 8.28
CA LEU A 167 1.63 16.30 8.80
C LEU A 167 1.97 14.92 8.22
N TYR A 168 3.26 14.67 8.05
CA TYR A 168 3.75 13.34 7.67
C TYR A 168 3.71 12.44 8.90
N ALA A 169 2.88 11.40 8.82
CA ALA A 169 2.77 10.40 9.87
C ALA A 169 3.41 9.07 9.43
N PHE A 170 3.95 8.35 10.40
CA PHE A 170 4.49 7.01 10.22
C PHE A 170 4.13 6.10 11.39
N VAL A 171 4.14 4.80 11.13
CA VAL A 171 4.05 3.75 12.15
C VAL A 171 5.44 3.17 12.34
N LEU A 172 5.86 2.92 13.57
CA LEU A 172 7.12 2.26 13.89
C LEU A 172 6.85 1.07 14.81
N GLU A 173 7.00 -0.12 14.25
CA GLU A 173 6.74 -1.39 14.93
C GLU A 173 8.02 -2.22 15.06
N GLU A 174 8.02 -3.16 15.99
CA GLU A 174 9.09 -4.14 16.16
C GLU A 174 8.62 -5.51 15.72
N ALA A 175 9.46 -6.23 15.00
CA ALA A 175 9.19 -7.61 14.59
C ALA A 175 10.48 -8.42 14.41
N GLU A 176 10.33 -9.73 14.31
CA GLU A 176 11.38 -10.56 13.74
C GLU A 176 11.38 -10.36 12.21
N ILE A 177 12.52 -9.91 11.67
CA ILE A 177 12.67 -9.67 10.23
C ILE A 177 13.38 -10.87 9.60
N LYS A 178 12.66 -11.59 8.73
CA LYS A 178 13.18 -12.73 7.97
C LYS A 178 13.81 -12.26 6.66
N VAL A 179 14.71 -13.05 6.10
CA VAL A 179 15.31 -12.76 4.80
C VAL A 179 14.20 -12.82 3.72
N TYR A 180 14.02 -11.72 2.99
CA TYR A 180 13.08 -11.67 1.88
C TYR A 180 13.56 -12.59 0.73
N ARG A 181 12.63 -13.36 0.18
CA ARG A 181 12.75 -14.13 -1.05
C ARG A 181 11.50 -13.99 -1.90
N LEU A 182 11.48 -14.56 -3.09
CA LEU A 182 10.25 -14.71 -3.85
C LEU A 182 9.34 -15.76 -3.19
N PHE A 183 8.06 -15.45 -3.10
CA PHE A 183 7.03 -16.31 -2.55
C PHE A 183 6.11 -16.82 -3.66
N THR A 184 5.67 -18.06 -3.56
CA THR A 184 4.67 -18.64 -4.43
C THR A 184 3.26 -18.19 -4.05
N ASP A 185 2.30 -18.27 -4.98
CA ASP A 185 0.90 -17.94 -4.67
C ASP A 185 0.34 -18.84 -3.56
N GLU A 186 0.76 -20.11 -3.51
CA GLU A 186 0.38 -21.03 -2.42
C GLU A 186 0.88 -20.55 -1.06
N GLU A 187 2.14 -20.13 -0.94
CA GLU A 187 2.69 -19.61 0.33
C GLU A 187 1.96 -18.33 0.77
N ILE A 188 1.63 -17.46 -0.19
CA ILE A 188 0.88 -16.23 0.09
C ILE A 188 -0.53 -16.58 0.55
N TYR A 189 -1.16 -17.57 -0.08
CA TYR A 189 -2.50 -18.02 0.30
C TYR A 189 -2.51 -18.69 1.68
N GLN A 190 -1.57 -19.55 1.99
CA GLN A 190 -1.44 -20.17 3.32
C GLN A 190 -1.23 -19.12 4.41
N LYS A 191 -0.41 -18.08 4.15
CA LYS A 191 -0.24 -16.96 5.09
C LYS A 191 -1.53 -16.16 5.27
N ALA A 192 -2.32 -15.97 4.23
CA ALA A 192 -3.63 -15.34 4.34
C ALA A 192 -4.61 -16.17 5.19
N LEU A 193 -4.62 -17.50 5.03
CA LEU A 193 -5.43 -18.40 5.87
C LEU A 193 -5.03 -18.32 7.34
N GLU A 194 -3.73 -18.30 7.63
CA GLU A 194 -3.21 -18.11 9.00
C GLU A 194 -3.67 -16.76 9.58
N TYR A 195 -3.56 -15.68 8.80
CA TYR A 195 -4.04 -14.34 9.21
C TYR A 195 -5.54 -14.33 9.54
N PHE A 196 -6.38 -14.97 8.72
CA PHE A 196 -7.82 -15.06 8.99
C PHE A 196 -8.12 -15.93 10.22
N SER A 197 -7.42 -17.05 10.38
CA SER A 197 -7.57 -17.92 11.54
C SER A 197 -7.27 -17.20 12.85
N ARG A 198 -6.13 -16.47 12.92
CA ARG A 198 -5.75 -15.70 14.11
C ARG A 198 -6.77 -14.63 14.49
N ARG A 199 -7.52 -14.10 13.52
CA ARG A 199 -8.56 -13.07 13.72
C ARG A 199 -9.97 -13.62 13.81
N ASN A 200 -10.15 -14.93 13.84
CA ASN A 200 -11.44 -15.60 13.82
C ASN A 200 -12.36 -15.14 12.66
N ILE A 201 -11.76 -14.86 11.49
CA ILE A 201 -12.49 -14.46 10.29
C ILE A 201 -12.83 -15.72 9.50
N SER A 202 -14.13 -15.95 9.27
CA SER A 202 -14.61 -17.06 8.46
C SER A 202 -14.31 -16.82 6.97
N LEU A 203 -13.79 -17.84 6.30
CA LEU A 203 -13.61 -17.81 4.86
C LEU A 203 -14.97 -17.82 4.15
N GLY A 204 -15.10 -16.99 3.11
CA GLY A 204 -16.26 -17.02 2.23
C GLY A 204 -16.42 -18.34 1.46
N ARG A 205 -17.62 -18.58 0.93
CA ARG A 205 -17.85 -19.71 0.02
C ARG A 205 -17.01 -19.60 -1.24
N ARG A 206 -16.80 -20.71 -1.95
CA ARG A 206 -16.22 -20.70 -3.31
C ARG A 206 -17.19 -20.08 -4.30
N TYR A 207 -16.64 -19.37 -5.28
CA TYR A 207 -17.40 -18.85 -6.43
C TYR A 207 -17.38 -19.90 -7.56
N GLN A 208 -18.52 -20.18 -8.18
CA GLN A 208 -18.67 -21.24 -9.16
C GLN A 208 -19.72 -20.89 -10.24
N SER A 209 -19.73 -19.67 -10.76
CA SER A 209 -20.75 -19.25 -11.73
C SER A 209 -20.18 -18.80 -13.08
N ASP A 210 -19.02 -18.16 -13.10
CA ASP A 210 -18.37 -17.66 -14.30
C ASP A 210 -16.92 -18.09 -14.38
N LYS A 211 -16.50 -18.71 -15.51
CA LYS A 211 -15.14 -19.25 -15.68
C LYS A 211 -14.03 -18.20 -15.66
N GLN A 212 -14.31 -16.98 -16.10
CA GLN A 212 -13.30 -15.92 -16.09
C GLN A 212 -13.08 -15.44 -14.65
N VAL A 213 -14.15 -15.30 -13.88
CA VAL A 213 -14.09 -14.95 -12.46
C VAL A 213 -13.48 -16.09 -11.64
N GLU A 214 -13.85 -17.35 -11.92
CA GLU A 214 -13.23 -18.52 -11.30
C GLU A 214 -11.71 -18.54 -11.49
N LYS A 215 -11.23 -18.15 -12.68
CA LYS A 215 -9.79 -18.03 -12.95
C LYS A 215 -9.11 -16.99 -12.07
N ILE A 216 -9.77 -15.86 -11.79
CA ILE A 216 -9.26 -14.82 -10.89
C ILE A 216 -9.15 -15.34 -9.45
N PHE A 217 -10.08 -16.21 -9.05
CA PHE A 217 -10.07 -16.80 -7.70
C PHE A 217 -9.27 -18.11 -7.60
N SER A 218 -8.66 -18.59 -8.68
CA SER A 218 -7.96 -19.88 -8.68
C SER A 218 -6.78 -19.94 -7.71
N GLU A 219 -6.04 -18.85 -7.52
CA GLU A 219 -4.93 -18.74 -6.57
C GLU A 219 -5.38 -18.85 -5.09
N THR A 220 -6.68 -18.75 -4.82
CA THR A 220 -7.28 -18.73 -3.48
C THR A 220 -8.36 -19.81 -3.31
N ASP A 221 -8.21 -20.94 -3.97
CA ASP A 221 -9.14 -22.08 -3.90
C ASP A 221 -10.59 -21.66 -4.21
N GLY A 222 -10.76 -20.78 -5.22
CA GLY A 222 -12.07 -20.30 -5.67
C GLY A 222 -12.73 -19.27 -4.75
N ARG A 223 -11.99 -18.64 -3.84
CA ARG A 223 -12.54 -17.68 -2.85
C ARG A 223 -12.07 -16.26 -3.08
N TYR A 224 -12.92 -15.31 -2.74
CA TYR A 224 -12.55 -13.91 -2.67
C TYR A 224 -11.80 -13.63 -1.35
N ILE A 225 -10.48 -13.54 -1.42
CA ILE A 225 -9.57 -13.40 -0.29
C ILE A 225 -8.80 -12.09 -0.35
N TYR A 226 -8.37 -11.67 -1.54
CA TYR A 226 -7.55 -10.48 -1.72
C TYR A 226 -8.33 -9.31 -2.32
N GLN A 227 -8.08 -8.12 -1.82
CA GLN A 227 -8.62 -6.89 -2.41
C GLN A 227 -8.19 -6.74 -3.88
N GLU A 228 -7.01 -7.22 -4.23
CA GLU A 228 -6.45 -7.19 -5.58
C GLU A 228 -7.28 -7.99 -6.58
N GLN A 229 -7.92 -9.07 -6.15
CA GLN A 229 -8.86 -9.83 -6.99
C GLN A 229 -10.07 -8.98 -7.42
N PHE A 230 -10.50 -8.03 -6.58
CA PHE A 230 -11.54 -7.07 -6.96
C PHE A 230 -11.06 -6.12 -8.06
N PHE A 231 -9.81 -5.65 -8.00
CA PHE A 231 -9.24 -4.83 -9.07
C PHE A 231 -9.19 -5.61 -10.38
N GLU A 232 -8.80 -6.88 -10.33
CA GLU A 232 -8.73 -7.74 -11.50
C GLU A 232 -10.11 -8.00 -12.12
N ILE A 233 -11.15 -8.20 -11.30
CA ILE A 233 -12.55 -8.28 -11.76
C ILE A 233 -12.96 -6.96 -12.43
N CYS A 234 -12.69 -5.82 -11.79
CA CYS A 234 -13.01 -4.51 -12.34
C CYS A 234 -12.34 -4.28 -13.69
N GLU A 235 -11.06 -4.60 -13.82
CA GLU A 235 -10.29 -4.41 -15.04
C GLU A 235 -10.71 -5.40 -16.15
N ARG A 236 -10.65 -6.69 -15.87
CA ARG A 236 -10.81 -7.74 -16.89
C ARG A 236 -12.26 -8.06 -17.24
N ILE A 237 -13.15 -7.98 -16.28
CA ILE A 237 -14.56 -8.37 -16.46
C ILE A 237 -15.43 -7.13 -16.71
N LEU A 238 -15.26 -6.09 -15.92
CA LEU A 238 -16.11 -4.90 -16.04
C LEU A 238 -15.51 -3.82 -16.97
N GLY A 239 -14.26 -3.94 -17.39
CA GLY A 239 -13.58 -3.00 -18.28
C GLY A 239 -13.40 -1.60 -17.65
N VAL A 240 -13.17 -1.52 -16.34
CA VAL A 240 -12.92 -0.25 -15.64
C VAL A 240 -11.48 -0.14 -15.17
N SER A 241 -10.97 1.09 -15.14
CA SER A 241 -9.60 1.35 -14.69
C SER A 241 -9.41 1.05 -13.19
N ASN A 242 -8.18 0.77 -12.78
CA ASN A 242 -7.81 0.55 -11.38
C ASN A 242 -8.16 1.75 -10.48
N LYS A 243 -8.08 2.98 -11.00
CA LYS A 243 -8.56 4.18 -10.30
C LYS A 243 -10.06 4.07 -9.95
N ARG A 244 -10.89 3.66 -10.90
CA ARG A 244 -12.33 3.46 -10.67
C ARG A 244 -12.61 2.26 -9.77
N ALA A 245 -11.80 1.21 -9.89
CA ALA A 245 -11.86 0.05 -9.01
C ALA A 245 -11.59 0.43 -7.53
N ASP A 246 -10.61 1.29 -7.24
CA ASP A 246 -10.37 1.78 -5.87
C ASP A 246 -11.54 2.64 -5.35
N GLU A 247 -12.16 3.44 -6.21
CA GLU A 247 -13.37 4.18 -5.84
C GLU A 247 -14.49 3.22 -5.42
N PHE A 248 -14.77 2.19 -6.23
CA PHE A 248 -15.78 1.17 -5.92
C PHE A 248 -15.44 0.42 -4.63
N ARG A 249 -14.19 -0.06 -4.50
CA ARG A 249 -13.73 -0.75 -3.30
C ARG A 249 -13.95 0.07 -2.03
N ARG A 250 -13.64 1.35 -2.06
CA ARG A 250 -13.83 2.26 -0.91
C ARG A 250 -15.29 2.50 -0.63
N ALA A 251 -16.11 2.72 -1.65
CA ALA A 251 -17.55 2.90 -1.51
C ALA A 251 -18.21 1.65 -0.86
N LEU A 252 -17.81 0.45 -1.28
CA LEU A 252 -18.27 -0.80 -0.68
C LEU A 252 -17.81 -0.95 0.78
N ALA A 253 -16.60 -0.52 1.11
CA ALA A 253 -16.08 -0.55 2.48
C ALA A 253 -16.87 0.38 3.43
N PHE A 254 -17.26 1.58 2.96
CA PHE A 254 -18.08 2.51 3.75
C PHE A 254 -19.56 2.14 3.83
N ARG A 255 -20.03 1.16 3.03
CA ARG A 255 -21.38 0.58 3.05
C ARG A 255 -22.53 1.58 2.93
N LYS A 256 -22.33 2.71 2.28
CA LYS A 256 -23.43 3.62 1.96
C LYS A 256 -24.38 2.96 0.95
N ARG A 257 -25.67 2.98 1.25
CA ARG A 257 -26.69 2.29 0.44
C ARG A 257 -26.72 2.78 -1.01
N GLU A 258 -26.65 4.09 -1.20
CA GLU A 258 -26.68 4.71 -2.53
C GLU A 258 -25.51 4.29 -3.39
N ASP A 259 -24.28 4.31 -2.84
CA ASP A 259 -23.07 3.86 -3.52
C ASP A 259 -23.15 2.38 -3.87
N ARG A 260 -23.62 1.54 -2.93
CA ARG A 260 -23.82 0.11 -3.15
C ARG A 260 -24.76 -0.15 -4.31
N ASP A 261 -25.95 0.50 -4.32
CA ASP A 261 -26.98 0.26 -5.31
C ASP A 261 -26.52 0.73 -6.69
N ALA A 262 -25.80 1.85 -6.78
CA ALA A 262 -25.20 2.33 -8.02
C ALA A 262 -24.13 1.37 -8.58
N ILE A 263 -23.27 0.82 -7.73
CA ILE A 263 -22.26 -0.15 -8.14
C ILE A 263 -22.94 -1.46 -8.57
N LYS A 264 -23.96 -1.94 -7.85
CA LYS A 264 -24.74 -3.12 -8.23
C LYS A 264 -25.38 -2.94 -9.61
N GLN A 265 -26.01 -1.81 -9.87
CA GLN A 265 -26.58 -1.50 -11.19
C GLN A 265 -25.51 -1.50 -12.28
N PHE A 266 -24.30 -1.02 -11.99
CA PHE A 266 -23.20 -1.04 -12.94
C PHE A 266 -22.76 -2.49 -13.28
N PHE A 267 -22.69 -3.39 -12.29
CA PHE A 267 -22.43 -4.82 -12.52
C PHE A 267 -23.51 -5.46 -13.39
N CYS A 268 -24.80 -5.23 -13.07
CA CYS A 268 -25.90 -5.75 -13.85
C CYS A 268 -25.89 -5.19 -15.29
N TRP A 269 -25.55 -3.93 -15.48
CA TRP A 269 -25.45 -3.34 -16.83
C TRP A 269 -24.33 -3.96 -17.65
N LYS A 270 -23.22 -4.39 -17.02
CA LYS A 270 -22.09 -5.01 -17.71
C LYS A 270 -22.24 -6.49 -17.98
N LEU A 271 -22.93 -7.21 -17.11
CA LEU A 271 -22.96 -8.69 -17.06
C LEU A 271 -24.38 -9.27 -17.04
N ASP A 272 -25.37 -8.44 -17.31
CA ASP A 272 -26.79 -8.83 -17.30
C ASP A 272 -27.20 -9.54 -15.98
N GLU A 273 -27.87 -10.68 -16.05
CA GLU A 273 -28.37 -11.43 -14.89
C GLU A 273 -27.23 -11.94 -13.98
N GLU A 274 -26.06 -12.28 -14.54
CA GLU A 274 -24.91 -12.76 -13.77
C GLU A 274 -24.29 -11.67 -12.91
N GLY A 275 -24.41 -10.41 -13.31
CA GLY A 275 -23.86 -9.26 -12.61
C GLY A 275 -24.39 -9.08 -11.20
N ALA A 276 -25.65 -9.38 -10.96
CA ALA A 276 -26.25 -9.30 -9.62
C ALA A 276 -25.65 -10.34 -8.65
N GLY A 277 -25.49 -11.57 -9.13
CA GLY A 277 -24.90 -12.66 -8.35
C GLY A 277 -23.43 -12.43 -8.00
N LEU A 278 -22.63 -11.98 -8.98
CA LEU A 278 -21.23 -11.62 -8.77
C LEU A 278 -21.09 -10.44 -7.80
N PHE A 279 -21.90 -9.40 -7.97
CA PHE A 279 -21.89 -8.26 -7.06
C PHE A 279 -22.21 -8.68 -5.63
N ASP A 280 -23.27 -9.44 -5.41
CA ASP A 280 -23.67 -9.88 -4.07
C ASP A 280 -22.58 -10.76 -3.42
N TYR A 281 -21.94 -11.65 -4.19
CA TYR A 281 -20.81 -12.44 -3.71
C TYR A 281 -19.64 -11.56 -3.24
N ILE A 282 -19.26 -10.56 -4.05
CA ILE A 282 -18.19 -9.62 -3.72
C ILE A 282 -18.59 -8.75 -2.52
N TYR A 283 -19.78 -8.18 -2.52
CA TYR A 283 -20.25 -7.27 -1.48
C TYR A 283 -20.26 -7.90 -0.10
N PHE A 284 -20.75 -9.13 0.02
CA PHE A 284 -20.79 -9.83 1.32
C PHE A 284 -19.37 -10.23 1.78
N GLY A 285 -18.47 -10.57 0.85
CA GLY A 285 -17.08 -10.91 1.17
C GLY A 285 -16.19 -9.70 1.46
N HIS A 286 -16.54 -8.52 0.95
CA HIS A 286 -15.64 -7.36 0.88
C HIS A 286 -15.10 -6.85 2.22
N ILE A 287 -15.82 -7.02 3.30
CA ILE A 287 -15.37 -6.62 4.66
C ILE A 287 -14.31 -7.56 5.25
N TYR A 288 -14.19 -8.75 4.71
CA TYR A 288 -13.31 -9.79 5.24
C TYR A 288 -12.01 -9.92 4.43
N VAL A 289 -11.96 -9.34 3.22
CA VAL A 289 -10.78 -9.47 2.36
C VAL A 289 -9.61 -8.63 2.87
N VAL A 290 -8.40 -9.15 2.67
CA VAL A 290 -7.14 -8.50 3.02
C VAL A 290 -6.40 -8.05 1.75
N SER A 291 -5.47 -7.10 1.85
CA SER A 291 -4.59 -6.79 0.73
C SER A 291 -3.51 -7.87 0.58
N LYS A 292 -3.30 -8.38 -0.64
CA LYS A 292 -2.19 -9.29 -0.99
C LYS A 292 -0.83 -8.64 -0.66
N ALA A 293 -0.71 -7.33 -0.88
CA ALA A 293 0.48 -6.57 -0.52
C ALA A 293 0.80 -6.63 0.99
N TYR A 294 -0.23 -6.57 1.84
CA TYR A 294 -0.05 -6.71 3.29
C TYR A 294 0.39 -8.12 3.67
N ILE A 295 -0.24 -9.15 3.12
CA ILE A 295 0.14 -10.56 3.38
C ILE A 295 1.56 -10.85 2.92
N LEU A 296 1.99 -10.32 1.76
CA LEU A 296 3.37 -10.42 1.30
C LEU A 296 4.34 -9.85 2.32
N GLY A 297 4.01 -8.71 2.93
CA GLY A 297 4.82 -8.16 4.02
C GLY A 297 4.91 -9.09 5.23
N LEU A 298 3.80 -9.73 5.63
CA LEU A 298 3.78 -10.67 6.76
C LEU A 298 4.61 -11.95 6.53
N LEU A 299 4.97 -12.27 5.29
CA LEU A 299 5.81 -13.44 5.01
C LEU A 299 7.27 -13.26 5.42
N PHE A 300 7.77 -12.03 5.39
CA PHE A 300 9.13 -11.72 5.84
C PHE A 300 9.17 -10.97 7.18
N LEU A 301 8.01 -10.72 7.80
CA LEU A 301 7.87 -10.13 9.12
C LEU A 301 7.10 -11.09 10.03
N ASP A 302 7.57 -11.26 11.25
CA ASP A 302 6.79 -11.90 12.31
C ASP A 302 6.23 -10.81 13.22
N LEU A 303 5.15 -10.20 12.75
CA LEU A 303 4.34 -9.26 13.52
C LEU A 303 3.42 -10.07 14.45
N GLU A 304 3.55 -9.87 15.75
CA GLU A 304 2.72 -10.50 16.79
C GLU A 304 1.27 -10.02 16.75
#